data_998cd93b8e9037cc2e6d12dbb2324a9a
#
_entry.id   998cd93b8e9037cc2e6d12dbb2324a9a
#
_cell.length_a   1.000
_cell.length_b   1.000
_cell.length_c   1.000
_cell.angle_alpha   90.00
_cell.angle_beta   90.00
_cell.angle_gamma   90.00
#
_symmetry.space_group_name_H-M   'P 1'
#
loop_
_entity.id
_entity.type
_entity.pdbx_description
1 polymer ?
#
loop_
_entity_poly.entity_id
_entity_poly.type
_entity_poly.pdbx_seq_one_letter_code
_entity_poly.pdbx_strand_id
1 'polypeptide(L)'
;MHQIQCRCGQVYGHVLPGAPSSRVKCYCSDCQAFGRYFGEDAQVLDAQGGTEIIQVCQSRLRFDRGIEHLAILRLTEKGMLRWYAQCCRTPIGNTMSDRKMSFIGLIHTCLDKSAIDIDFGKQMAMFSTAEA
;
A
#
# COMPACT_ATOMS: atom_id res chain seq x y z
N MET A 1 15.23 -9.16 -0.81
CA MET A 1 14.33 -8.32 0.01
C MET A 1 13.84 -7.15 -0.83
N HIS A 2 12.56 -6.84 -0.70
CA HIS A 2 11.99 -5.71 -1.44
C HIS A 2 12.00 -4.47 -0.55
N GLN A 3 12.59 -3.38 -1.02
CA GLN A 3 12.71 -2.13 -0.28
C GLN A 3 11.38 -1.38 -0.27
N ILE A 4 11.00 -0.85 0.89
CA ILE A 4 9.89 0.10 1.02
C ILE A 4 10.42 1.41 1.60
N GLN A 5 9.83 2.53 1.14
CA GLN A 5 10.30 3.84 1.52
C GLN A 5 9.23 4.89 1.24
N CYS A 6 9.05 5.85 2.14
CA CYS A 6 8.24 7.02 1.85
C CYS A 6 9.02 8.03 1.00
N ARG A 7 8.34 9.03 0.44
CA ARG A 7 8.97 9.99 -0.50
C ARG A 7 10.17 10.72 0.10
N CYS A 8 10.12 11.11 1.37
CA CYS A 8 11.22 11.84 2.00
C CYS A 8 12.29 10.93 2.61
N GLY A 9 12.06 9.61 2.61
CA GLY A 9 13.01 8.63 3.10
C GLY A 9 13.06 8.44 4.61
N GLN A 10 12.27 9.18 5.39
CA GLN A 10 12.26 9.01 6.84
C GLN A 10 11.67 7.68 7.29
N VAL A 11 10.64 7.20 6.58
CA VAL A 11 10.10 5.85 6.78
C VAL A 11 10.79 4.93 5.78
N TYR A 12 11.48 3.94 6.30
CA TYR A 12 12.27 3.00 5.48
C TYR A 12 12.17 1.60 6.06
N GLY A 13 12.05 0.63 5.19
CA GLY A 13 11.99 -0.76 5.59
C GLY A 13 12.12 -1.69 4.40
N HIS A 14 11.71 -2.93 4.61
CA HIS A 14 11.77 -3.94 3.56
C HIS A 14 10.77 -5.06 3.80
N VAL A 15 10.44 -5.76 2.72
CA VAL A 15 9.63 -6.99 2.75
C VAL A 15 10.57 -8.16 2.60
N LEU A 16 10.53 -9.10 3.57
CA LEU A 16 11.32 -10.33 3.52
C LEU A 16 10.86 -11.21 2.36
N PRO A 17 11.78 -11.97 1.72
CA PRO A 17 11.37 -12.92 0.69
C PRO A 17 10.42 -13.97 1.26
N GLY A 18 9.55 -14.50 0.42
CA GLY A 18 8.61 -15.54 0.83
C GLY A 18 7.31 -15.48 0.06
N ALA A 19 6.38 -16.31 0.49
CA ALA A 19 5.04 -16.45 -0.08
C ALA A 19 4.02 -16.55 1.06
N PRO A 20 2.73 -16.30 0.80
CA PRO A 20 2.18 -15.83 -0.47
C PRO A 20 2.34 -14.32 -0.70
N SER A 21 2.27 -13.93 -1.96
CA SER A 21 2.14 -12.52 -2.37
C SER A 21 1.16 -12.44 -3.52
N SER A 22 0.40 -11.35 -3.61
CA SER A 22 -0.44 -11.12 -4.78
C SER A 22 -0.44 -9.65 -5.16
N ARG A 23 -0.56 -9.39 -6.46
CA ARG A 23 -0.67 -8.04 -7.00
C ARG A 23 -2.11 -7.77 -7.38
N VAL A 24 -2.61 -6.63 -6.98
CA VAL A 24 -4.00 -6.23 -7.19
C VAL A 24 -4.02 -4.81 -7.69
N LYS A 25 -4.92 -4.51 -8.62
CA LYS A 25 -5.28 -3.13 -8.93
C LYS A 25 -6.73 -2.93 -8.51
N CYS A 26 -6.96 -2.04 -7.56
CA CYS A 26 -8.28 -1.81 -6.97
C CYS A 26 -8.85 -0.47 -7.43
N TYR A 27 -10.09 -0.50 -7.93
CA TYR A 27 -10.81 0.68 -8.39
C TYR A 27 -11.95 1.07 -7.44
N CYS A 28 -12.07 0.44 -6.29
CA CYS A 28 -13.18 0.72 -5.37
C CYS A 28 -13.18 2.18 -4.91
N SER A 29 -14.37 2.69 -4.57
CA SER A 29 -14.53 4.10 -4.18
C SER A 29 -13.68 4.48 -2.97
N ASP A 30 -13.49 3.58 -2.01
CA ASP A 30 -12.68 3.84 -0.83
C ASP A 30 -11.18 3.95 -1.18
N CYS A 31 -10.67 3.08 -2.05
CA CYS A 31 -9.29 3.19 -2.53
C CYS A 31 -9.08 4.47 -3.33
N GLN A 32 -10.05 4.86 -4.14
CA GLN A 32 -9.99 6.12 -4.88
C GLN A 32 -9.99 7.32 -3.93
N ALA A 33 -10.84 7.32 -2.89
CA ALA A 33 -10.88 8.39 -1.91
C ALA A 33 -9.55 8.51 -1.15
N PHE A 34 -8.98 7.38 -0.75
CA PHE A 34 -7.68 7.35 -0.08
C PHE A 34 -6.58 7.94 -0.98
N GLY A 35 -6.54 7.54 -2.24
CA GLY A 35 -5.56 8.06 -3.19
C GLY A 35 -5.70 9.57 -3.40
N ARG A 36 -6.93 10.07 -3.54
CA ARG A 36 -7.20 11.49 -3.74
C ARG A 36 -6.84 12.36 -2.53
N TYR A 37 -6.92 11.80 -1.34
CA TYR A 37 -6.55 12.49 -0.11
C TYR A 37 -5.13 13.04 -0.14
N PHE A 38 -4.22 12.36 -0.83
CA PHE A 38 -2.81 12.76 -0.92
C PHE A 38 -2.51 13.71 -2.08
N GLY A 39 -3.50 13.98 -2.95
CA GLY A 39 -3.32 14.85 -4.10
C GLY A 39 -2.68 14.17 -5.30
N GLU A 40 -2.70 14.87 -6.43
CA GLU A 40 -2.19 14.34 -7.71
C GLU A 40 -0.67 14.09 -7.69
N ASP A 41 0.07 14.92 -6.95
CA ASP A 41 1.53 14.81 -6.87
C ASP A 41 1.99 13.49 -6.25
N ALA A 42 1.14 12.88 -5.41
CA ALA A 42 1.45 11.58 -4.80
C ALA A 42 1.37 10.42 -5.81
N GLN A 43 0.69 10.62 -6.93
CA GLN A 43 0.57 9.64 -8.04
C GLN A 43 0.08 8.26 -7.58
N VAL A 44 -0.88 8.24 -6.65
CA VAL A 44 -1.42 7.00 -6.12
C VAL A 44 -2.32 6.30 -7.15
N LEU A 45 -3.17 7.08 -7.83
CA LEU A 45 -4.16 6.58 -8.77
C LEU A 45 -3.66 6.64 -10.21
N ASP A 46 -4.03 5.63 -11.00
CA ASP A 46 -3.82 5.67 -12.44
C ASP A 46 -4.92 6.51 -13.13
N ALA A 47 -4.90 6.56 -14.47
CA ALA A 47 -5.84 7.37 -15.25
C ALA A 47 -7.29 6.95 -15.07
N GLN A 48 -7.56 5.72 -14.69
CA GLN A 48 -8.90 5.18 -14.47
C GLN A 48 -9.29 5.14 -12.99
N GLY A 49 -8.45 5.68 -12.11
CA GLY A 49 -8.70 5.69 -10.67
C GLY A 49 -8.27 4.43 -9.94
N GLY A 50 -7.44 3.58 -10.56
CA GLY A 50 -6.95 2.37 -9.94
C GLY A 50 -5.71 2.59 -9.09
N THR A 51 -5.59 1.81 -8.01
CA THR A 51 -4.40 1.78 -7.16
C THR A 51 -3.77 0.40 -7.21
N GLU A 52 -2.49 0.33 -7.55
CA GLU A 52 -1.74 -0.93 -7.50
C GLU A 52 -1.34 -1.22 -6.06
N ILE A 53 -1.64 -2.45 -5.63
CA ILE A 53 -1.46 -2.92 -4.25
C ILE A 53 -0.77 -4.27 -4.29
N ILE A 54 0.23 -4.45 -3.43
CA ILE A 54 0.88 -5.74 -3.22
C ILE A 54 0.46 -6.28 -1.86
N GLN A 55 -0.24 -7.41 -1.86
CA GLN A 55 -0.70 -8.05 -0.62
C GLN A 55 0.36 -9.05 -0.14
N VAL A 56 0.82 -8.86 1.08
CA VAL A 56 1.80 -9.74 1.73
C VAL A 56 1.39 -9.99 3.17
N CYS A 57 1.93 -11.05 3.79
CA CYS A 57 1.76 -11.25 5.23
C CYS A 57 2.48 -10.14 6.00
N GLN A 58 1.84 -9.59 7.02
CA GLN A 58 2.43 -8.54 7.85
C GLN A 58 3.75 -8.99 8.50
N SER A 59 3.88 -10.29 8.78
CA SER A 59 5.09 -10.85 9.39
C SER A 59 6.34 -10.72 8.50
N ARG A 60 6.16 -10.48 7.21
CA ARG A 60 7.26 -10.26 6.27
C ARG A 60 7.73 -8.81 6.20
N LEU A 61 6.97 -7.90 6.80
CA LEU A 61 7.26 -6.48 6.74
C LEU A 61 8.15 -6.08 7.91
N ARG A 62 9.22 -5.34 7.62
CA ARG A 62 10.15 -4.82 8.62
C ARG A 62 10.39 -3.34 8.38
N PHE A 63 10.24 -2.54 9.43
CA PHE A 63 10.60 -1.14 9.40
C PHE A 63 11.96 -0.97 10.06
N ASP A 64 12.91 -0.43 9.31
CA ASP A 64 14.28 -0.20 9.81
C ASP A 64 14.38 1.14 10.52
N ARG A 65 13.57 2.13 10.11
CA ARG A 65 13.50 3.45 10.75
C ARG A 65 12.20 4.15 10.41
N GLY A 66 11.83 5.12 11.22
CA GLY A 66 10.74 6.06 10.92
C GLY A 66 9.35 5.57 11.29
N ILE A 67 9.24 4.49 12.05
CA ILE A 67 7.93 3.94 12.45
C ILE A 67 7.09 4.99 13.20
N GLU A 68 7.73 5.92 13.89
CA GLU A 68 7.07 7.00 14.62
C GLU A 68 6.35 8.00 13.72
N HIS A 69 6.66 8.00 12.42
CA HIS A 69 6.01 8.84 11.43
C HIS A 69 4.76 8.20 10.81
N LEU A 70 4.47 6.95 11.14
CA LEU A 70 3.28 6.28 10.63
C LEU A 70 2.03 6.77 11.33
N ALA A 71 0.98 7.01 10.54
CA ALA A 71 -0.34 7.40 11.03
C ALA A 71 -1.39 6.54 10.36
N ILE A 72 -2.57 6.53 10.95
CA ILE A 72 -3.72 5.77 10.47
C ILE A 72 -4.86 6.73 10.19
N LEU A 73 -5.56 6.51 9.07
CA LEU A 73 -6.85 7.13 8.84
C LEU A 73 -7.89 6.06 8.50
N ARG A 74 -9.14 6.35 8.75
CA ARG A 74 -10.29 5.54 8.35
C ARG A 74 -11.25 6.40 7.55
N LEU A 75 -11.84 5.81 6.51
CA LEU A 75 -12.88 6.48 5.73
C LEU A 75 -14.26 6.25 6.35
N THR A 76 -14.43 5.13 7.04
CA THR A 76 -15.65 4.78 7.76
C THR A 76 -15.28 4.07 9.07
N GLU A 77 -16.22 4.03 10.03
CA GLU A 77 -15.99 3.39 11.34
C GLU A 77 -15.56 1.92 11.24
N LYS A 78 -16.13 1.19 10.28
CA LYS A 78 -15.86 -0.25 10.10
C LYS A 78 -14.90 -0.52 8.94
N GLY A 79 -14.35 0.54 8.36
CA GLY A 79 -13.46 0.41 7.22
C GLY A 79 -12.07 -0.08 7.59
N MET A 80 -11.27 -0.29 6.54
CA MET A 80 -9.87 -0.68 6.71
C MET A 80 -9.08 0.41 7.41
N LEU A 81 -8.03 0.00 8.11
CA LEU A 81 -7.02 0.91 8.63
C LEU A 81 -6.08 1.27 7.48
N ARG A 82 -5.96 2.57 7.20
CA ARG A 82 -5.17 3.05 6.09
C ARG A 82 -3.96 3.80 6.62
N TRP A 83 -2.80 3.18 6.43
CA TRP A 83 -1.53 3.65 6.99
C TRP A 83 -0.81 4.55 6.00
N TYR A 84 -0.24 5.64 6.51
CA TYR A 84 0.55 6.55 5.69
C TYR A 84 1.68 7.16 6.52
N ALA A 85 2.70 7.66 5.83
CA ALA A 85 3.81 8.40 6.46
C ALA A 85 3.42 9.87 6.57
N GLN A 86 3.32 10.38 7.80
CA GLN A 86 2.96 11.79 8.03
C GLN A 86 4.02 12.77 7.55
N CYS A 87 5.28 12.37 7.60
CA CYS A 87 6.41 13.24 7.28
C CYS A 87 6.37 13.79 5.85
N CYS A 88 5.81 13.04 4.91
CA CYS A 88 5.74 13.45 3.51
C CYS A 88 4.41 13.08 2.83
N ARG A 89 3.44 12.61 3.60
CA ARG A 89 2.11 12.22 3.12
C ARG A 89 2.19 11.15 2.03
N THR A 90 2.93 10.09 2.29
CA THR A 90 3.04 8.94 1.40
C THR A 90 2.18 7.79 1.92
N PRO A 91 1.21 7.27 1.13
CA PRO A 91 0.45 6.08 1.53
C PRO A 91 1.39 4.87 1.63
N ILE A 92 1.21 4.07 2.67
CA ILE A 92 2.03 2.89 2.91
C ILE A 92 1.24 1.62 2.65
N GLY A 93 0.09 1.46 3.29
CA GLY A 93 -0.65 0.22 3.12
C GLY A 93 -1.96 0.17 3.88
N ASN A 94 -2.77 -0.82 3.55
CA ASN A 94 -4.09 -1.03 4.13
C ASN A 94 -4.10 -2.34 4.91
N THR A 95 -4.62 -2.30 6.13
CA THR A 95 -4.84 -3.51 6.93
C THR A 95 -6.31 -3.59 7.32
N MET A 96 -6.79 -4.82 7.52
CA MET A 96 -8.13 -5.02 8.08
C MET A 96 -8.12 -4.63 9.55
N SER A 97 -9.27 -4.20 10.06
CA SER A 97 -9.44 -3.91 11.48
C SER A 97 -9.50 -5.19 12.33
N ASP A 98 -9.79 -6.33 11.72
CA ASP A 98 -9.81 -7.63 12.38
C ASP A 98 -8.37 -8.16 12.53
N ARG A 99 -7.95 -8.40 13.78
CA ARG A 99 -6.61 -8.90 14.10
C ARG A 99 -6.32 -10.29 13.54
N LYS A 100 -7.35 -11.06 13.17
CA LYS A 100 -7.21 -12.37 12.55
C LYS A 100 -6.75 -12.29 11.11
N MET A 101 -6.91 -11.13 10.48
CA MET A 101 -6.48 -10.90 9.10
C MET A 101 -5.02 -10.42 9.11
N SER A 102 -4.12 -11.31 8.74
CA SER A 102 -2.67 -11.11 8.88
C SER A 102 -2.00 -10.48 7.65
N PHE A 103 -2.78 -9.98 6.70
CA PHE A 103 -2.25 -9.38 5.48
C PHE A 103 -2.19 -7.85 5.57
N ILE A 104 -1.25 -7.29 4.82
CA ILE A 104 -1.23 -5.86 4.51
C ILE A 104 -1.20 -5.70 2.99
N GLY A 105 -2.02 -4.79 2.48
CA GLY A 105 -1.95 -4.38 1.08
C GLY A 105 -1.05 -3.17 0.96
N LEU A 106 0.19 -3.37 0.53
CA LEU A 106 1.16 -2.29 0.36
C LEU A 106 0.83 -1.48 -0.89
N ILE A 107 0.76 -0.16 -0.74
CA ILE A 107 0.49 0.74 -1.85
C ILE A 107 1.77 0.95 -2.66
N HIS A 108 1.67 0.89 -3.98
CA HIS A 108 2.82 0.93 -4.88
C HIS A 108 3.74 2.15 -4.67
N THR A 109 3.20 3.24 -4.12
CA THR A 109 3.97 4.47 -3.91
C THR A 109 5.12 4.33 -2.91
N CYS A 110 5.06 3.32 -2.03
CA CYS A 110 6.15 3.06 -1.08
C CYS A 110 7.09 1.95 -1.53
N LEU A 111 6.83 1.31 -2.68
CA LEU A 111 7.60 0.17 -3.17
C LEU A 111 8.68 0.60 -4.15
N ASP A 112 9.72 -0.22 -4.28
CA ASP A 112 10.73 -0.07 -5.32
C ASP A 112 10.13 -0.57 -6.64
N LYS A 113 9.70 0.36 -7.49
CA LYS A 113 9.01 0.06 -8.74
C LYS A 113 9.85 -0.78 -9.70
N SER A 114 11.16 -0.63 -9.68
CA SER A 114 12.06 -1.38 -10.57
C SER A 114 12.13 -2.86 -10.22
N ALA A 115 11.77 -3.23 -8.99
CA ALA A 115 11.88 -4.60 -8.50
C ALA A 115 10.52 -5.29 -8.28
N ILE A 116 9.39 -4.61 -8.54
CA ILE A 116 8.06 -5.19 -8.28
C ILE A 116 7.85 -6.48 -9.08
N ASP A 117 8.13 -6.45 -10.38
CA ASP A 117 7.94 -7.63 -11.24
C ASP A 117 8.82 -8.80 -10.82
N ILE A 118 10.04 -8.50 -10.39
CA ILE A 118 11.01 -9.51 -9.97
C ILE A 118 10.58 -10.15 -8.65
N ASP A 119 10.20 -9.34 -7.68
CA ASP A 119 9.94 -9.80 -6.30
C ASP A 119 8.55 -10.38 -6.12
N PHE A 120 7.56 -9.90 -6.88
CA PHE A 120 6.15 -10.25 -6.70
C PHE A 120 5.47 -10.85 -7.93
N GLY A 121 6.20 -10.95 -9.05
CA GLY A 121 5.65 -11.45 -10.30
C GLY A 121 4.88 -10.39 -11.08
N LYS A 122 4.48 -10.75 -12.31
CA LYS A 122 3.81 -9.83 -13.24
C LYS A 122 2.30 -9.94 -13.27
N GLN A 123 1.74 -11.03 -12.72
CA GLN A 123 0.30 -11.23 -12.72
C GLN A 123 -0.38 -10.25 -11.77
N MET A 124 -1.48 -9.66 -12.25
CA MET A 124 -2.23 -8.67 -11.48
C MET A 124 -3.72 -8.97 -11.60
N ALA A 125 -4.40 -9.09 -10.46
CA ALA A 125 -5.85 -9.19 -10.41
C ALA A 125 -6.47 -7.79 -10.36
N MET A 126 -7.65 -7.64 -10.98
CA MET A 126 -8.38 -6.36 -11.00
C MET A 126 -9.62 -6.48 -10.12
N PHE A 127 -9.83 -5.51 -9.24
CA PHE A 127 -11.01 -5.47 -8.37
C PHE A 127 -11.82 -4.20 -8.60
N SER A 128 -13.14 -4.35 -8.54
CA SER A 128 -14.09 -3.23 -8.63
C SER A 128 -13.94 -2.40 -9.92
N THR A 129 -13.70 -3.06 -11.04
CA THR A 129 -13.50 -2.39 -12.34
C THR A 129 -14.70 -1.56 -12.77
N ALA A 130 -15.92 -1.90 -12.29
CA ALA A 130 -17.13 -1.13 -12.59
C ALA A 130 -17.09 0.29 -12.00
N GLU A 131 -16.20 0.56 -11.06
CA GLU A 131 -16.04 1.87 -10.42
C GLU A 131 -14.90 2.69 -11.05
N ALA A 132 -14.26 2.13 -12.06
CA ALA A 132 -13.16 2.81 -12.74
C ALA A 132 -13.61 4.10 -13.46
#